data_7c716d68e020735bd0b9fd20447bc63c
#
_entry.id   7c716d68e020735bd0b9fd20447bc63c
#
_cell.length_a   1.000
_cell.length_b   1.000
_cell.length_c   1.000
_cell.angle_alpha   90.00
_cell.angle_beta   90.00
_cell.angle_gamma   90.00
#
_symmetry.space_group_name_H-M   'P 1'
#
loop_
_entity.id
_entity.type
_entity.pdbx_description
1 polymer ?
#
loop_
_entity_poly.entity_id
_entity_poly.type
_entity_poly.pdbx_seq_one_letter_code
_entity_poly.pdbx_strand_id
1 'polypeptide(L)'
;MIQIKAVDAQNVGEVCRLAAGQNCLGPAQECSPRCNALSIAEASYRRDMHPNAIYHNHRLIGFFLYQRPESHADTATLCRFMVDGRFRQEGLEETALEHILRGLKIQGVKQVEARLESGDGRAEALLLACGFRLAKEHTHGALYMPL
;
A
#
# COMPACT_ATOMS: atom_id res chain seq x y z
N MET A 1 -10.12 11.32 -10.11
CA MET A 1 -10.63 10.99 -8.76
C MET A 1 -10.21 9.57 -8.38
N ILE A 2 -9.61 9.43 -7.21
CA ILE A 2 -9.18 8.12 -6.71
C ILE A 2 -10.36 7.40 -6.07
N GLN A 3 -10.52 6.12 -6.39
CA GLN A 3 -11.48 5.22 -5.75
C GLN A 3 -10.76 3.97 -5.28
N ILE A 4 -11.14 3.49 -4.12
CA ILE A 4 -10.58 2.28 -3.53
C ILE A 4 -11.68 1.22 -3.48
N LYS A 5 -11.37 0.02 -3.97
CA LYS A 5 -12.27 -1.12 -3.90
C LYS A 5 -11.53 -2.33 -3.39
N ALA A 6 -12.19 -3.15 -2.57
CA ALA A 6 -11.60 -4.41 -2.15
C ALA A 6 -11.29 -5.28 -3.37
N VAL A 7 -10.22 -6.05 -3.29
CA VAL A 7 -9.93 -7.07 -4.30
C VAL A 7 -10.99 -8.16 -4.19
N ASP A 8 -11.59 -8.53 -5.32
CA ASP A 8 -12.65 -9.52 -5.39
C ASP A 8 -12.49 -10.42 -6.62
N ALA A 9 -13.42 -11.32 -6.83
CA ALA A 9 -13.38 -12.25 -7.96
C ALA A 9 -13.41 -11.54 -9.31
N GLN A 10 -13.96 -10.33 -9.38
CA GLN A 10 -14.10 -9.60 -10.65
C GLN A 10 -12.84 -8.84 -11.02
N ASN A 11 -12.07 -8.31 -10.04
CA ASN A 11 -10.90 -7.50 -10.33
C ASN A 11 -9.56 -8.18 -10.06
N VAL A 12 -9.55 -9.34 -9.41
CA VAL A 12 -8.30 -10.00 -9.01
C VAL A 12 -7.37 -10.28 -10.19
N GLY A 13 -7.92 -10.67 -11.33
CA GLY A 13 -7.09 -10.95 -12.51
C GLY A 13 -6.35 -9.72 -13.02
N GLU A 14 -7.05 -8.59 -13.08
CA GLU A 14 -6.43 -7.33 -13.51
C GLU A 14 -5.42 -6.82 -12.49
N VAL A 15 -5.71 -6.96 -11.20
CA VAL A 15 -4.80 -6.56 -10.13
C VAL A 15 -3.49 -7.35 -10.23
N CYS A 16 -3.57 -8.66 -10.51
CA CYS A 16 -2.38 -9.49 -10.64
C CYS A 16 -1.54 -9.16 -11.88
N ARG A 17 -2.11 -8.46 -12.86
CA ARG A 17 -1.38 -8.05 -14.07
C ARG A 17 -0.69 -6.70 -13.94
N LEU A 18 -0.93 -5.96 -12.86
CA LEU A 18 -0.26 -4.68 -12.65
C LEU A 18 1.25 -4.88 -12.52
N ALA A 19 2.01 -4.00 -13.15
CA ALA A 19 3.47 -4.05 -13.12
C ALA A 19 3.99 -2.95 -12.20
N ALA A 20 4.50 -3.32 -11.03
CA ALA A 20 4.95 -2.39 -10.02
C ALA A 20 6.16 -1.55 -10.46
N GLY A 21 6.97 -2.05 -11.36
CA GLY A 21 8.20 -1.37 -11.70
C GLY A 21 9.09 -1.25 -10.46
N GLN A 22 9.56 -0.03 -10.16
CA GLN A 22 10.45 0.21 -9.03
C GLN A 22 9.76 0.84 -7.83
N ASN A 23 8.44 1.04 -7.87
CA ASN A 23 7.70 1.73 -6.81
C ASN A 23 6.82 0.81 -6.02
N CYS A 24 7.44 -0.09 -5.29
CA CYS A 24 6.72 -1.10 -4.52
C CYS A 24 7.26 -1.12 -3.10
N LEU A 25 6.37 -1.17 -2.12
CA LEU A 25 6.76 -1.48 -0.75
C LEU A 25 6.87 -2.99 -0.62
N GLY A 26 7.98 -3.45 -0.06
CA GLY A 26 8.27 -4.86 0.12
C GLY A 26 9.61 -5.23 -0.51
N PRO A 27 10.01 -6.51 -0.43
CA PRO A 27 11.27 -6.97 -1.00
C PRO A 27 11.36 -6.69 -2.50
N ALA A 28 12.55 -6.31 -2.98
CA ALA A 28 12.76 -5.98 -4.39
C ALA A 28 12.36 -7.12 -5.33
N GLN A 29 12.55 -8.36 -4.90
CA GLN A 29 12.14 -9.54 -5.68
C GLN A 29 10.63 -9.67 -5.80
N GLU A 30 9.89 -9.02 -4.93
CA GLU A 30 8.44 -9.08 -4.89
C GLU A 30 7.77 -7.96 -5.69
N CYS A 31 8.54 -7.08 -6.32
CA CYS A 31 8.00 -6.01 -7.14
C CYS A 31 7.63 -6.49 -8.53
N SER A 32 6.69 -7.44 -8.60
CA SER A 32 6.24 -8.04 -9.85
C SER A 32 4.75 -8.37 -9.74
N PRO A 33 4.05 -8.63 -10.85
CA PRO A 33 2.65 -9.07 -10.80
C PRO A 33 2.45 -10.34 -9.96
N ARG A 34 3.45 -11.21 -9.95
CA ARG A 34 3.42 -12.42 -9.12
C ARG A 34 3.31 -12.09 -7.64
N CYS A 35 3.88 -10.98 -7.22
CA CYS A 35 3.85 -10.53 -5.85
C CYS A 35 2.44 -10.11 -5.41
N ASN A 36 1.67 -9.45 -6.28
CA ASN A 36 0.28 -9.12 -5.97
C ASN A 36 -0.54 -10.39 -5.75
N ALA A 37 -0.36 -11.39 -6.60
CA ALA A 37 -1.06 -12.66 -6.46
C ALA A 37 -0.72 -13.35 -5.14
N LEU A 38 0.55 -13.38 -4.76
CA LEU A 38 0.99 -13.99 -3.51
C LEU A 38 0.41 -13.23 -2.31
N SER A 39 0.46 -11.91 -2.35
CA SER A 39 -0.08 -11.08 -1.27
C SER A 39 -1.58 -11.30 -1.08
N ILE A 40 -2.33 -11.41 -2.17
CA ILE A 40 -3.76 -11.68 -2.13
C ILE A 40 -4.03 -13.07 -1.56
N ALA A 41 -3.25 -14.07 -1.99
CA ALA A 41 -3.38 -15.43 -1.50
C ALA A 41 -3.11 -15.51 0.02
N GLU A 42 -2.05 -14.86 0.49
CA GLU A 42 -1.74 -14.82 1.92
C GLU A 42 -2.84 -14.11 2.72
N ALA A 43 -3.37 -13.02 2.20
CA ALA A 43 -4.44 -12.27 2.85
C ALA A 43 -5.72 -13.09 2.99
N SER A 44 -5.97 -14.02 2.06
CA SER A 44 -7.17 -14.87 2.11
C SER A 44 -7.21 -15.80 3.32
N TYR A 45 -6.06 -16.04 3.95
CA TYR A 45 -5.96 -16.87 5.15
C TYR A 45 -5.97 -16.06 6.45
N ARG A 46 -6.09 -14.73 6.37
CA ARG A 46 -6.02 -13.84 7.53
C ARG A 46 -7.15 -12.83 7.50
N ARG A 47 -7.84 -12.69 8.64
CA ARG A 47 -8.96 -11.74 8.77
C ARG A 47 -8.52 -10.29 8.89
N ASP A 48 -7.30 -10.05 9.37
CA ASP A 48 -6.78 -8.72 9.63
C ASP A 48 -6.08 -8.09 8.43
N MET A 49 -5.95 -8.81 7.32
CA MET A 49 -5.31 -8.32 6.10
C MET A 49 -6.34 -7.99 5.03
N HIS A 50 -6.18 -6.81 4.43
CA HIS A 50 -7.17 -6.26 3.51
C HIS A 50 -6.52 -5.83 2.19
N PRO A 51 -6.58 -6.69 1.15
CA PRO A 51 -6.08 -6.32 -0.18
C PRO A 51 -7.09 -5.43 -0.89
N ASN A 52 -6.59 -4.34 -1.49
CA ASN A 52 -7.43 -3.34 -2.15
C ASN A 52 -6.85 -2.93 -3.49
N ALA A 53 -7.76 -2.62 -4.41
CA ALA A 53 -7.44 -2.10 -5.73
C ALA A 53 -7.61 -0.58 -5.73
N ILE A 54 -6.72 0.10 -6.44
CA ILE A 54 -6.71 1.56 -6.59
C ILE A 54 -7.15 1.90 -8.00
N TYR A 55 -8.18 2.73 -8.12
CA TYR A 55 -8.71 3.21 -9.39
C TYR A 55 -8.55 4.72 -9.51
N HIS A 56 -8.30 5.18 -10.71
CA HIS A 56 -8.33 6.60 -11.05
C HIS A 56 -9.20 6.77 -12.29
N ASN A 57 -10.29 7.54 -12.17
CA ASN A 57 -11.24 7.76 -13.26
C ASN A 57 -11.70 6.43 -13.89
N HIS A 58 -12.08 5.47 -13.05
CA HIS A 58 -12.56 4.13 -13.40
C HIS A 58 -11.51 3.21 -14.03
N ARG A 59 -10.24 3.63 -14.05
CA ARG A 59 -9.14 2.80 -14.55
C ARG A 59 -8.34 2.25 -13.38
N LEU A 60 -8.08 0.94 -13.39
CA LEU A 60 -7.25 0.31 -12.38
C LEU A 60 -5.79 0.76 -12.55
N ILE A 61 -5.23 1.37 -11.51
CA ILE A 61 -3.87 1.91 -11.55
C ILE A 61 -2.93 1.27 -10.53
N GLY A 62 -3.43 0.64 -9.48
CA GLY A 62 -2.56 0.15 -8.43
C GLY A 62 -3.23 -0.80 -7.46
N PHE A 63 -2.45 -1.18 -6.46
CA PHE A 63 -2.84 -2.16 -5.45
C PHE A 63 -2.19 -1.79 -4.12
N PHE A 64 -2.90 -2.03 -3.02
CA PHE A 64 -2.28 -1.95 -1.71
C PHE A 64 -2.87 -3.00 -0.78
N LEU A 65 -2.08 -3.36 0.22
CA LEU A 65 -2.45 -4.32 1.26
C LEU A 65 -2.13 -3.70 2.60
N TYR A 66 -3.12 -3.64 3.48
CA TYR A 66 -2.87 -3.21 4.84
C TYR A 66 -3.34 -4.27 5.83
N GLN A 67 -2.68 -4.28 6.98
CA GLN A 67 -3.03 -5.14 8.11
C GLN A 67 -3.57 -4.27 9.24
N ARG A 68 -4.71 -4.67 9.78
CA ARG A 68 -5.31 -3.98 10.92
C ARG A 68 -5.76 -5.01 11.95
N PRO A 69 -4.91 -5.33 12.94
CA PRO A 69 -5.24 -6.34 13.95
C PRO A 69 -6.44 -5.92 14.79
N GLU A 70 -7.34 -6.88 15.08
CA GLU A 70 -8.52 -6.60 15.91
C GLU A 70 -8.12 -6.15 17.32
N SER A 71 -7.01 -6.66 17.84
CA SER A 71 -6.50 -6.29 19.17
C SER A 71 -5.90 -4.90 19.23
N HIS A 72 -5.55 -4.31 18.07
CA HIS A 72 -4.93 -2.99 17.95
C HIS A 72 -5.54 -2.27 16.75
N ALA A 73 -6.86 -2.10 16.76
CA ALA A 73 -7.61 -1.58 15.61
C ALA A 73 -7.35 -0.10 15.33
N ASP A 74 -6.68 0.62 16.22
CA ASP A 74 -6.27 2.00 16.02
C ASP A 74 -4.96 2.14 15.21
N THR A 75 -4.26 1.02 14.96
CA THR A 75 -3.03 0.99 14.16
C THR A 75 -3.21 0.11 12.93
N ALA A 76 -2.79 0.60 11.78
CA ALA A 76 -2.74 -0.18 10.56
C ALA A 76 -1.31 -0.22 10.04
N THR A 77 -0.91 -1.34 9.45
CA THR A 77 0.39 -1.50 8.81
C THR A 77 0.17 -1.58 7.30
N LEU A 78 0.79 -0.68 6.56
CA LEU A 78 0.81 -0.73 5.11
C LEU A 78 1.87 -1.74 4.69
N CYS A 79 1.42 -2.92 4.29
CA CYS A 79 2.30 -4.04 3.94
C CYS A 79 2.76 -3.96 2.48
N ARG A 80 1.90 -3.46 1.60
CA ARG A 80 2.16 -3.32 0.18
C ARG A 80 1.48 -2.07 -0.34
N PHE A 81 2.17 -1.37 -1.21
CA PHE A 81 1.60 -0.26 -1.98
C PHE A 81 2.34 -0.17 -3.31
N MET A 82 1.60 -0.16 -4.41
CA MET A 82 2.19 0.04 -5.72
C MET A 82 1.21 0.73 -6.65
N VAL A 83 1.75 1.54 -7.55
CA VAL A 83 1.05 2.08 -8.69
C VAL A 83 1.77 1.57 -9.94
N ASP A 84 1.00 1.12 -10.93
CA ASP A 84 1.55 0.61 -12.18
C ASP A 84 2.46 1.67 -12.83
N GLY A 85 3.59 1.22 -13.37
CA GLY A 85 4.60 2.12 -13.94
C GLY A 85 4.09 3.04 -15.03
N ARG A 86 3.00 2.65 -15.72
CA ARG A 86 2.38 3.48 -16.76
C ARG A 86 1.78 4.78 -16.22
N PHE A 87 1.48 4.84 -14.92
CA PHE A 87 0.79 5.97 -14.30
C PHE A 87 1.67 6.81 -13.37
N ARG A 88 2.95 6.51 -13.27
CA ARG A 88 3.85 7.18 -12.33
C ARG A 88 4.03 8.66 -12.59
N GLN A 89 4.12 9.05 -13.87
CA GLN A 89 4.44 10.41 -14.26
C GLN A 89 3.30 11.38 -14.01
N GLU A 90 2.13 10.88 -13.64
CA GLU A 90 0.94 11.69 -13.42
C GLU A 90 0.79 12.13 -11.95
N GLY A 91 1.76 11.83 -11.08
CA GLY A 91 1.69 12.17 -9.65
C GLY A 91 0.62 11.40 -8.89
N LEU A 92 0.13 10.30 -9.45
CA LEU A 92 -0.97 9.55 -8.88
C LEU A 92 -0.58 8.75 -7.64
N GLU A 93 0.72 8.46 -7.47
CA GLU A 93 1.20 7.73 -6.29
C GLU A 93 0.91 8.50 -4.99
N GLU A 94 1.27 9.78 -4.96
CA GLU A 94 1.03 10.62 -3.78
C GLU A 94 -0.46 10.81 -3.54
N THR A 95 -1.21 11.10 -4.60
CA THR A 95 -2.65 11.30 -4.51
C THR A 95 -3.34 10.05 -3.99
N ALA A 96 -2.95 8.88 -4.50
CA ALA A 96 -3.51 7.61 -4.05
C ALA A 96 -3.19 7.34 -2.57
N LEU A 97 -1.94 7.56 -2.18
CA LEU A 97 -1.52 7.32 -0.80
C LEU A 97 -2.24 8.25 0.17
N GLU A 98 -2.37 9.53 -0.17
CA GLU A 98 -3.14 10.49 0.63
C GLU A 98 -4.60 10.06 0.78
N HIS A 99 -5.20 9.57 -0.28
CA HIS A 99 -6.58 9.10 -0.27
C HIS A 99 -6.73 7.88 0.65
N ILE A 100 -5.78 6.95 0.59
CA ILE A 100 -5.76 5.76 1.45
C ILE A 100 -5.67 6.18 2.92
N LEU A 101 -4.75 7.08 3.26
CA LEU A 101 -4.56 7.54 4.63
C LEU A 101 -5.81 8.23 5.16
N ARG A 102 -6.45 9.04 4.34
CA ARG A 102 -7.70 9.70 4.70
C ARG A 102 -8.81 8.69 4.99
N GLY A 103 -8.91 7.66 4.14
CA GLY A 103 -9.90 6.60 4.33
C GLY A 103 -9.68 5.82 5.62
N LEU A 104 -8.43 5.48 5.93
CA LEU A 104 -8.09 4.79 7.17
C LEU A 104 -8.42 5.66 8.41
N LYS A 105 -8.14 6.94 8.33
CA LYS A 105 -8.49 7.87 9.40
C LYS A 105 -9.99 7.90 9.65
N ILE A 106 -10.79 7.95 8.60
CA ILE A 106 -12.25 7.93 8.71
C ILE A 106 -12.72 6.64 9.37
N GLN A 107 -12.04 5.53 9.14
CA GLN A 107 -12.37 4.24 9.75
C GLN A 107 -11.92 4.11 11.21
N GLY A 108 -11.27 5.11 11.76
CA GLY A 108 -10.83 5.12 13.15
C GLY A 108 -9.37 4.74 13.37
N VAL A 109 -8.60 4.56 12.32
CA VAL A 109 -7.17 4.32 12.45
C VAL A 109 -6.48 5.61 12.88
N LYS A 110 -5.65 5.52 13.92
CA LYS A 110 -4.93 6.67 14.49
C LYS A 110 -3.47 6.74 14.09
N GLN A 111 -2.91 5.62 13.64
CA GLN A 111 -1.51 5.56 13.21
C GLN A 111 -1.36 4.52 12.12
N VAL A 112 -0.59 4.87 11.09
CA VAL A 112 -0.22 3.93 10.02
C VAL A 112 1.28 3.71 10.09
N GLU A 113 1.68 2.44 10.05
CA GLU A 113 3.08 2.05 9.92
C GLU A 113 3.31 1.53 8.51
N ALA A 114 4.50 1.78 7.96
CA ALA A 114 4.93 1.22 6.70
C ALA A 114 6.33 0.66 6.88
N ARG A 115 6.59 -0.52 6.36
CA ARG A 115 7.91 -1.15 6.42
C ARG A 115 8.57 -1.05 5.06
N LEU A 116 9.79 -0.51 5.07
CA LEU A 116 10.62 -0.41 3.89
C LEU A 116 11.79 -1.37 4.00
N GLU A 117 12.18 -1.95 2.87
CA GLU A 117 13.44 -2.65 2.82
C GLU A 117 14.58 -1.67 2.62
N SER A 118 15.75 -2.02 3.15
CA SER A 118 16.94 -1.21 2.99
C SER A 118 17.30 -1.08 1.51
N GLY A 119 17.53 0.15 1.07
CA GLY A 119 17.89 0.44 -0.31
C GLY A 119 16.76 0.92 -1.21
N ASP A 120 15.52 0.94 -0.72
CA ASP A 120 14.40 1.46 -1.51
C ASP A 120 14.20 2.95 -1.22
N GLY A 121 15.13 3.77 -1.71
CA GLY A 121 15.10 5.22 -1.48
C GLY A 121 13.91 5.92 -2.09
N ARG A 122 13.33 5.37 -3.16
CA ARG A 122 12.18 5.99 -3.82
C ARG A 122 10.90 5.82 -3.02
N ALA A 123 10.65 4.63 -2.49
CA ALA A 123 9.49 4.40 -1.63
C ALA A 123 9.61 5.21 -0.35
N GLU A 124 10.80 5.28 0.25
CA GLU A 124 11.05 6.11 1.42
C GLU A 124 10.75 7.58 1.12
N ALA A 125 11.23 8.11 0.00
CA ALA A 125 10.98 9.49 -0.39
C ALA A 125 9.49 9.78 -0.57
N LEU A 126 8.75 8.86 -1.16
CA LEU A 126 7.31 8.99 -1.32
C LEU A 126 6.59 9.06 0.03
N LEU A 127 6.92 8.17 0.94
CA LEU A 127 6.32 8.14 2.27
C LEU A 127 6.65 9.39 3.07
N LEU A 128 7.91 9.84 3.03
CA LEU A 128 8.31 11.07 3.71
C LEU A 128 7.59 12.29 3.13
N ALA A 129 7.42 12.34 1.81
CA ALA A 129 6.68 13.42 1.16
C ALA A 129 5.21 13.46 1.59
N CYS A 130 4.64 12.31 1.93
CA CYS A 130 3.25 12.23 2.41
C CYS A 130 3.11 12.46 3.92
N GLY A 131 4.20 12.70 4.63
CA GLY A 131 4.17 13.02 6.06
C GLY A 131 4.61 11.91 6.99
N PHE A 132 5.05 10.78 6.47
CA PHE A 132 5.59 9.71 7.30
C PHE A 132 6.89 10.15 7.96
N ARG A 133 7.18 9.58 9.12
CA ARG A 133 8.36 9.89 9.92
C ARG A 133 9.13 8.61 10.23
N LEU A 134 10.45 8.73 10.35
CA LEU A 134 11.28 7.61 10.78
C LEU A 134 11.01 7.30 12.25
N ALA A 135 10.78 6.04 12.56
CA ALA A 135 10.64 5.58 13.93
C ALA A 135 12.02 5.42 14.54
N LYS A 136 12.34 6.23 15.54
CA LYS A 136 13.66 6.22 16.20
C LYS A 136 13.98 4.90 16.91
N GLU A 137 12.97 4.12 17.25
CA GLU A 137 13.10 2.89 18.02
C GLU A 137 13.22 1.63 17.17
N HIS A 138 13.04 1.75 15.85
CA HIS A 138 13.09 0.59 14.96
C HIS A 138 14.29 0.66 14.06
N THR A 139 15.18 -0.31 14.22
CA THR A 139 16.44 -0.40 13.49
C THR A 139 16.29 -0.86 12.04
N HIS A 140 15.05 -1.06 11.54
CA HIS A 140 14.82 -1.69 10.25
C HIS A 140 14.06 -0.81 9.24
N GLY A 141 14.22 0.51 9.32
CA GLY A 141 13.64 1.39 8.31
C GLY A 141 12.11 1.50 8.35
N ALA A 142 11.51 1.26 9.51
CA ALA A 142 10.07 1.43 9.66
C ALA A 142 9.73 2.91 9.68
N LEU A 143 8.71 3.31 8.92
CA LEU A 143 8.15 4.63 8.91
C LEU A 143 6.75 4.61 9.53
N TYR A 144 6.36 5.68 10.17
CA TYR A 144 5.03 5.79 10.75
C TYR A 144 4.42 7.17 10.47
N MET A 145 3.09 7.24 10.51
CA MET A 145 2.36 8.48 10.36
C MET A 145 1.18 8.51 11.34
N PRO A 146 1.17 9.45 12.31
CA PRO A 146 -0.03 9.69 13.10
C PRO A 146 -1.10 10.34 12.23
N LEU A 147 -2.32 9.86 12.35
CA LEU A 147 -3.44 10.36 11.56
C LEU A 147 -4.33 11.34 12.34
#